data_624fe87b06e1cfdfeda40bc5a9538d88
#
_entry.id   624fe87b06e1cfdfeda40bc5a9538d88
#
_cell.length_a   1.000
_cell.length_b   1.000
_cell.length_c   1.000
_cell.angle_alpha   90.00
_cell.angle_beta   90.00
_cell.angle_gamma   90.00
#
_symmetry.space_group_name_H-M   'P 1'
#
loop_
_entity.id
_entity.type
_entity.pdbx_description
1 polymer ?
#
loop_
_entity_poly.entity_id
_entity_poly.type
_entity_poly.pdbx_seq_one_letter_code
_entity_poly.pdbx_strand_id
1 'polypeptide(L)'
;MLRYLLLLPLIFCINIFSDLSLSSPKIKLNDKDQRIIEFKIENAIIKDGDIILNEYKTNNPIDESFIAYTLINDYGNYQTFTIVLDDEYLKDYFSFKILIKENFAKDIFIYLPSKVRNTF
;
A
#
# COMPACT_ATOMS: atom_id res chain seq x y z
N MET A 1 -14.03 -39.01 19.21
CA MET A 1 -15.00 -38.46 18.28
C MET A 1 -15.09 -36.97 18.35
N LEU A 2 -15.39 -36.43 19.48
CA LEU A 2 -15.53 -34.98 19.60
C LEU A 2 -14.27 -34.22 19.24
N ARG A 3 -13.15 -34.85 19.43
CA ARG A 3 -11.87 -34.21 19.16
C ARG A 3 -11.69 -33.85 17.69
N TYR A 4 -12.38 -34.52 16.83
CA TYR A 4 -12.27 -34.20 15.40
C TYR A 4 -12.91 -32.88 15.08
N LEU A 5 -13.95 -32.55 15.79
CA LEU A 5 -14.63 -31.28 15.55
C LEU A 5 -13.79 -30.12 16.00
N LEU A 6 -12.91 -30.32 16.95
CA LEU A 6 -12.05 -29.25 17.45
C LEU A 6 -10.96 -28.88 16.47
N LEU A 7 -10.53 -29.82 15.66
CA LEU A 7 -9.45 -29.56 14.72
C LEU A 7 -9.88 -28.70 13.55
N LEU A 8 -11.10 -28.91 13.09
CA LEU A 8 -11.59 -28.17 11.93
C LEU A 8 -11.61 -26.66 12.11
N PRO A 9 -12.11 -26.14 13.22
CA PRO A 9 -12.11 -24.69 13.40
C PRO A 9 -10.73 -24.08 13.40
N LEU A 10 -9.76 -24.81 13.89
CA LEU A 10 -8.39 -24.29 13.93
C LEU A 10 -7.84 -24.13 12.51
N ILE A 11 -8.17 -25.04 11.64
CA ILE A 11 -7.71 -24.95 10.25
C ILE A 11 -8.30 -23.74 9.57
N PHE A 12 -9.56 -23.48 9.77
CA PHE A 12 -10.21 -22.32 9.18
C PHE A 12 -9.62 -21.03 9.70
N CYS A 13 -9.30 -20.95 10.98
CA CYS A 13 -8.71 -19.75 11.53
C CYS A 13 -7.37 -19.43 10.90
N ILE A 14 -6.58 -20.44 10.62
CA ILE A 14 -5.29 -20.25 9.99
C ILE A 14 -5.45 -19.66 8.60
N ASN A 15 -6.42 -20.13 7.86
CA ASN A 15 -6.66 -19.65 6.50
C ASN A 15 -7.10 -18.18 6.48
N ILE A 16 -7.86 -17.77 7.48
CA ILE A 16 -8.37 -16.41 7.54
C ILE A 16 -7.24 -15.41 7.72
N PHE A 17 -6.19 -15.76 8.45
CA PHE A 17 -5.12 -14.83 8.75
C PHE A 17 -4.24 -14.49 7.56
N SER A 18 -4.38 -15.18 6.45
CA SER A 18 -3.54 -14.93 5.29
C SER A 18 -4.19 -14.02 4.25
N ASP A 19 -5.34 -13.42 4.57
CA ASP A 19 -6.14 -12.78 3.54
C ASP A 19 -6.08 -11.27 3.54
N LEU A 20 -4.94 -10.67 3.90
CA LEU A 20 -4.78 -9.25 3.75
C LEU A 20 -5.00 -8.86 2.28
N SER A 21 -5.80 -7.84 2.05
CA SER A 21 -6.14 -7.39 0.72
C SER A 21 -5.70 -5.96 0.51
N LEU A 22 -4.97 -5.73 -0.57
CA LEU A 22 -4.55 -4.41 -0.99
C LEU A 22 -5.24 -4.07 -2.29
N SER A 23 -5.98 -2.96 -2.31
CA SER A 23 -6.71 -2.56 -3.50
C SER A 23 -5.78 -2.06 -4.59
N SER A 24 -6.32 -1.90 -5.80
CA SER A 24 -5.62 -1.19 -6.85
C SER A 24 -5.41 0.26 -6.46
N PRO A 25 -4.32 0.88 -6.88
CA PRO A 25 -4.07 2.27 -6.53
C PRO A 25 -5.04 3.23 -7.20
N LYS A 26 -5.37 4.29 -6.49
CA LYS A 26 -6.15 5.39 -7.00
C LYS A 26 -5.26 6.62 -7.06
N ILE A 27 -5.25 7.31 -8.19
CA ILE A 27 -4.37 8.45 -8.36
C ILE A 27 -5.20 9.72 -8.45
N LYS A 28 -4.83 10.71 -7.65
CA LYS A 28 -5.50 12.01 -7.62
C LYS A 28 -4.48 13.12 -7.57
N LEU A 29 -4.98 14.34 -7.75
CA LEU A 29 -4.18 15.55 -7.52
C LEU A 29 -4.75 16.25 -6.30
N ASN A 30 -3.87 16.78 -5.46
CA ASN A 30 -4.31 17.59 -4.33
C ASN A 30 -4.36 19.08 -4.72
N ASP A 31 -4.62 19.93 -3.74
CA ASP A 31 -4.75 21.37 -4.00
C ASP A 31 -3.47 22.00 -4.50
N LYS A 32 -2.35 21.36 -4.25
CA LYS A 32 -1.04 21.84 -4.67
C LYS A 32 -0.57 21.19 -5.96
N ASP A 33 -1.46 20.49 -6.66
CA ASP A 33 -1.15 19.74 -7.87
C ASP A 33 -0.13 18.64 -7.66
N GLN A 34 0.01 18.17 -6.44
CA GLN A 34 0.84 17.00 -6.15
C GLN A 34 0.05 15.74 -6.46
N ARG A 35 0.72 14.75 -7.00
CA ARG A 35 0.09 13.48 -7.33
C ARG A 35 0.03 12.62 -6.09
N ILE A 36 -1.14 12.09 -5.79
CA ILE A 36 -1.41 11.28 -4.62
C ILE A 36 -1.79 9.88 -5.07
N ILE A 37 -1.19 8.89 -4.46
CA ILE A 37 -1.49 7.49 -4.71
C ILE A 37 -2.12 6.91 -3.46
N GLU A 38 -3.30 6.33 -3.61
CA GLU A 38 -4.11 5.89 -2.49
C GLU A 38 -4.45 4.42 -2.62
N PHE A 39 -4.22 3.66 -1.56
CA PHE A 39 -4.56 2.25 -1.48
C PHE A 39 -5.52 2.00 -0.33
N LYS A 40 -6.39 1.03 -0.50
CA LYS A 40 -7.25 0.54 0.58
C LYS A 40 -6.71 -0.80 1.05
N ILE A 41 -6.56 -0.94 2.36
CA ILE A 41 -6.07 -2.18 2.99
C ILE A 41 -7.21 -2.77 3.79
N GLU A 42 -7.57 -4.01 3.48
CA GLU A 42 -8.68 -4.71 4.12
C GLU A 42 -8.21 -6.01 4.73
N ASN A 43 -9.00 -6.52 5.64
CA ASN A 43 -8.80 -7.84 6.28
C ASN A 43 -7.55 -7.91 7.14
N ALA A 44 -7.05 -6.76 7.58
CA ALA A 44 -5.93 -6.71 8.50
C ALA A 44 -5.96 -5.36 9.19
N ILE A 45 -5.46 -5.34 10.40
CA ILE A 45 -5.25 -4.09 11.14
C ILE A 45 -3.74 -3.89 11.22
N ILE A 46 -3.27 -2.80 10.67
CA ILE A 46 -1.84 -2.51 10.61
C ILE A 46 -1.56 -1.17 11.25
N LYS A 47 -0.31 -0.99 11.65
CA LYS A 47 0.18 0.23 12.29
C LYS A 47 1.21 0.89 11.38
N ASP A 48 1.58 2.11 11.70
CA ASP A 48 2.51 2.86 10.87
C ASP A 48 3.79 2.11 10.55
N GLY A 49 4.36 1.45 11.52
CA GLY A 49 5.61 0.74 11.32
C GLY A 49 5.49 -0.58 10.57
N ASP A 50 4.28 -1.01 10.26
CA ASP A 50 4.07 -2.28 9.59
C ASP A 50 4.26 -2.22 8.08
N ILE A 51 4.35 -1.02 7.52
CA ILE A 51 4.49 -0.83 6.08
C ILE A 51 5.89 -0.34 5.77
N ILE A 52 6.55 -1.02 4.86
CA ILE A 52 7.88 -0.65 4.39
C ILE A 52 7.83 -0.55 2.88
N LEU A 53 8.42 0.51 2.34
CA LEU A 53 8.53 0.68 0.89
C LEU A 53 9.98 0.46 0.47
N ASN A 54 10.18 -0.46 -0.45
CA ASN A 54 11.48 -0.74 -1.04
C ASN A 54 11.48 -0.38 -2.51
N GLU A 55 12.65 -0.33 -3.11
CA GLU A 55 12.77 -0.15 -4.54
C GLU A 55 12.10 -1.32 -5.26
N TYR A 56 11.57 -1.04 -6.43
CA TYR A 56 10.84 -2.02 -7.22
C TYR A 56 11.69 -3.27 -7.46
N LYS A 57 11.14 -4.42 -7.09
CA LYS A 57 11.76 -5.73 -7.28
C LYS A 57 13.10 -5.91 -6.55
N THR A 58 13.33 -5.14 -5.51
CA THR A 58 14.56 -5.28 -4.70
C THR A 58 14.21 -5.32 -3.23
N ASN A 59 15.22 -5.54 -2.40
CA ASN A 59 15.07 -5.43 -0.95
C ASN A 59 15.74 -4.18 -0.41
N ASN A 60 16.09 -3.24 -1.28
CA ASN A 60 16.72 -2.01 -0.86
C ASN A 60 15.67 -0.97 -0.50
N PRO A 61 15.91 -0.14 0.52
CA PRO A 61 14.95 0.90 0.86
C PRO A 61 14.75 1.87 -0.29
N ILE A 62 13.51 2.35 -0.43
CA ILE A 62 13.22 3.33 -1.46
C ILE A 62 13.82 4.68 -1.07
N ASP A 63 14.13 5.49 -2.09
CA ASP A 63 14.55 6.85 -1.86
C ASP A 63 13.34 7.68 -1.43
N GLU A 64 13.34 8.11 -0.18
CA GLU A 64 12.20 8.84 0.38
C GLU A 64 12.29 10.34 0.20
N SER A 65 13.26 10.83 -0.56
CA SER A 65 13.43 12.27 -0.75
C SER A 65 12.23 12.94 -1.37
N PHE A 66 11.48 12.22 -2.18
CA PHE A 66 10.38 12.79 -2.95
C PHE A 66 9.01 12.29 -2.53
N ILE A 67 8.93 11.54 -1.45
CA ILE A 67 7.65 10.94 -1.06
C ILE A 67 7.36 11.21 0.41
N ALA A 68 6.07 11.32 0.70
CA ALA A 68 5.57 11.30 2.06
C ALA A 68 4.41 10.31 2.09
N TYR A 69 4.26 9.53 3.15
CA TYR A 69 3.17 8.59 3.20
C TYR A 69 2.55 8.54 4.59
N THR A 70 1.27 8.26 4.62
CA THR A 70 0.52 8.17 5.86
C THR A 70 -0.45 7.00 5.81
N LEU A 71 -0.77 6.48 6.97
CA LEU A 71 -1.77 5.44 7.14
C LEU A 71 -2.93 6.02 7.91
N ILE A 72 -4.12 5.96 7.33
CA ILE A 72 -5.32 6.48 7.96
C ILE A 72 -6.19 5.30 8.36
N ASN A 73 -6.55 5.26 9.64
CA ASN A 73 -7.28 4.15 10.22
C ASN A 73 -8.66 4.65 10.65
N ASP A 74 -9.55 4.84 9.71
CA ASP A 74 -10.76 5.58 10.03
C ASP A 74 -12.08 4.86 9.83
N TYR A 75 -12.18 3.73 9.22
CA TYR A 75 -13.51 3.23 8.90
C TYR A 75 -13.84 1.88 9.52
N GLY A 76 -13.05 1.41 10.44
CA GLY A 76 -13.35 0.19 11.16
C GLY A 76 -13.06 -1.09 10.40
N ASN A 77 -13.41 -1.15 9.14
CA ASN A 77 -13.21 -2.37 8.34
C ASN A 77 -12.16 -2.23 7.27
N TYR A 78 -11.57 -1.05 7.09
CA TYR A 78 -10.44 -0.89 6.20
C TYR A 78 -9.61 0.31 6.61
N GLN A 79 -8.41 0.37 6.08
CA GLN A 79 -7.48 1.48 6.28
C GLN A 79 -7.05 2.02 4.93
N THR A 80 -6.69 3.29 4.89
CA THR A 80 -6.22 3.94 3.66
C THR A 80 -4.75 4.28 3.81
N PHE A 81 -3.94 3.81 2.88
CA PHE A 81 -2.52 4.15 2.82
C PHE A 81 -2.31 5.12 1.66
N THR A 82 -1.77 6.27 1.95
CA THR A 82 -1.64 7.36 0.99
C THR A 82 -0.17 7.73 0.81
N ILE A 83 0.26 7.82 -0.44
CA ILE A 83 1.59 8.28 -0.81
C ILE A 83 1.43 9.59 -1.56
N VAL A 84 2.15 10.62 -1.12
CA VAL A 84 2.15 11.93 -1.79
C VAL A 84 3.50 12.12 -2.43
N LEU A 85 3.50 12.40 -3.73
CA LEU A 85 4.75 12.65 -4.46
C LEU A 85 5.03 14.14 -4.49
N ASP A 86 6.26 14.49 -4.13
CA ASP A 86 6.70 15.88 -4.11
C ASP A 86 6.74 16.47 -5.52
N ASP A 87 6.68 17.78 -5.59
CA ASP A 87 6.72 18.50 -6.87
C ASP A 87 7.99 18.23 -7.65
N GLU A 88 9.07 17.89 -6.97
CA GLU A 88 10.34 17.60 -7.63
C GLU A 88 10.39 16.21 -8.25
N TYR A 89 9.37 15.40 -8.02
CA TYR A 89 9.31 14.09 -8.66
C TYR A 89 8.73 14.27 -10.05
N LEU A 90 9.58 14.25 -11.07
CA LEU A 90 9.16 14.61 -12.43
C LEU A 90 8.82 13.44 -13.34
N LYS A 91 9.00 12.23 -12.85
CA LYS A 91 8.73 11.06 -13.68
C LYS A 91 7.24 10.85 -13.86
N ASP A 92 6.87 10.19 -14.96
CA ASP A 92 5.49 9.87 -15.29
C ASP A 92 5.11 8.47 -14.82
N TYR A 93 5.88 7.91 -13.93
CA TYR A 93 5.57 6.63 -13.30
C TYR A 93 6.16 6.60 -11.91
N PHE A 94 5.63 5.71 -11.09
CA PHE A 94 6.16 5.46 -9.75
C PHE A 94 6.11 3.96 -9.52
N SER A 95 7.22 3.38 -9.11
CA SER A 95 7.31 1.95 -8.86
C SER A 95 7.98 1.70 -7.53
N PHE A 96 7.53 0.66 -6.86
CA PHE A 96 8.06 0.32 -5.54
C PHE A 96 7.62 -1.08 -5.17
N LYS A 97 8.23 -1.61 -4.12
CA LYS A 97 7.76 -2.84 -3.48
C LYS A 97 7.18 -2.45 -2.14
N ILE A 98 5.93 -2.82 -1.90
CA ILE A 98 5.30 -2.61 -0.61
C ILE A 98 5.37 -3.90 0.20
N LEU A 99 5.81 -3.75 1.44
CA LEU A 99 5.88 -4.84 2.40
C LEU A 99 4.97 -4.47 3.55
N ILE A 100 4.03 -5.36 3.89
CA ILE A 100 3.11 -5.15 4.99
C ILE A 100 3.29 -6.27 5.98
N LYS A 101 3.73 -5.93 7.19
CA LYS A 101 4.12 -6.89 8.20
C LYS A 101 5.17 -7.81 7.62
N GLU A 102 5.11 -9.10 7.93
CA GLU A 102 6.11 -10.03 7.44
C GLU A 102 5.59 -10.92 6.32
N ASN A 103 4.30 -10.84 6.05
CA ASN A 103 3.65 -11.85 5.22
C ASN A 103 3.20 -11.34 3.87
N PHE A 104 3.17 -10.04 3.67
CA PHE A 104 2.66 -9.49 2.41
C PHE A 104 3.77 -8.68 1.72
N ALA A 105 4.01 -9.01 0.46
CA ALA A 105 4.97 -8.26 -0.35
C ALA A 105 4.43 -8.19 -1.78
N LYS A 106 4.49 -7.02 -2.38
CA LYS A 106 4.00 -6.85 -3.74
C LYS A 106 4.79 -5.77 -4.45
N ASP A 107 5.20 -6.05 -5.67
CA ASP A 107 5.82 -5.04 -6.54
C ASP A 107 4.72 -4.31 -7.30
N ILE A 108 4.80 -2.99 -7.30
CA ILE A 108 3.76 -2.14 -7.88
C ILE A 108 4.39 -1.16 -8.84
N PHE A 109 3.82 -1.05 -10.03
CA PHE A 109 4.24 -0.10 -11.05
C PHE A 109 3.02 0.70 -11.48
N ILE A 110 3.11 2.03 -11.38
CA ILE A 110 1.98 2.92 -11.62
C ILE A 110 2.38 3.96 -12.65
N TYR A 111 1.59 4.13 -13.70
CA TYR A 111 1.73 5.26 -14.59
C TYR A 111 1.02 6.46 -13.99
N LEU A 112 1.65 7.62 -14.06
CA LEU A 112 1.18 8.83 -13.43
C LEU A 112 0.82 9.87 -14.48
N PRO A 113 -0.12 10.78 -14.15
CA PRO A 113 -0.37 11.91 -15.04
C PRO A 113 0.89 12.76 -15.18
N SER A 114 1.16 13.20 -16.40
CA SER A 114 2.35 14.00 -16.65
C SER A 114 2.19 15.39 -16.05
N LYS A 115 3.27 15.89 -15.46
CA LYS A 115 3.30 17.24 -14.91
C LYS A 115 3.67 18.28 -15.96
N VAL A 116 4.03 17.85 -17.15
CA VAL A 116 4.51 18.76 -18.19
C VAL A 116 3.39 19.34 -19.01
N ARG A 117 2.23 18.74 -18.99
CA ARG A 117 1.13 19.09 -19.89
C ARG A 117 0.60 20.51 -19.72
N ASN A 118 0.92 21.18 -18.65
CA ASN A 118 0.37 22.48 -18.34
C ASN A 118 1.29 23.63 -18.74
N THR A 119 2.21 23.38 -19.60
CA THR A 119 3.18 24.40 -19.97
C THR A 119 2.73 25.24 -21.16
N PHE A 120 1.53 25.11 -21.58
CA PHE A 120 1.03 25.91 -22.70
C PHE A 120 0.39 27.16 -22.24
#